data_3009f969f95b6ab7b0b91e9cccc1122f
#
_entry.id   3009f969f95b6ab7b0b91e9cccc1122f
#
_cell.length_a   1.000
_cell.length_b   1.000
_cell.length_c   1.000
_cell.angle_alpha   90.00
_cell.angle_beta   90.00
_cell.angle_gamma   90.00
#
_symmetry.space_group_name_H-M   'P 1'
#
loop_
_entity.id
_entity.type
_entity.pdbx_description
1 polymer ?
#
loop_
_entity_poly.entity_id
_entity_poly.type
_entity_poly.pdbx_seq_one_letter_code
_entity_poly.pdbx_strand_id
1 'polypeptide(L)'
;MHKTTIGLLCLAATYQASAQTESAGNQSLENRLSQLEQQLASMEAKDASDDKWVTLGGRLQIDANIFDGAYNADNEGNTGSTIFPRRARLSVEGERSDLEYKMILEFAEETIEILLLRFEYTGFENGPTIKFGKIREDITLDALTSSKHMALIERASMANTMSPYFRWGVAAYQYFPSTGLRYAVGVHKNDAFGAEGTDDDSAISLATTGRLTWAHEFKENNLIHLGSWGSYRKMDNSQLSASFARAEVREPNVRLVNYAAGGDTVPLDHLNQYGIEAAYQYNSLLVQGEVARRNIATSDPASLLDDENYDGYYFQASYMLTGESKSYSKGSARFNQPKGVEDAWEIAARVSSMDATSEFQGTRAKSFTAGVSYYIDENTKIMLNGVHSKVSGPGTEALVGDETSGNAITMRFHYDF
;
A
#
# COMPACT_ATOMS: atom_id res chain seq x y z
N MET A 1 0.45 -20.88 17.91
CA MET A 1 -0.82 -21.58 17.92
C MET A 1 -0.96 -22.71 16.89
N HIS A 2 0.16 -23.30 16.41
CA HIS A 2 0.13 -24.37 15.39
C HIS A 2 0.34 -25.79 15.94
N LYS A 3 0.23 -25.99 17.26
CA LYS A 3 0.40 -27.31 17.91
C LYS A 3 -0.87 -28.14 18.06
N THR A 4 -2.04 -27.64 17.67
CA THR A 4 -3.33 -28.28 17.98
C THR A 4 -3.96 -29.07 16.82
N THR A 5 -3.47 -28.92 15.58
CA THR A 5 -4.12 -29.55 14.41
C THR A 5 -3.54 -30.93 14.04
N ILE A 6 -2.34 -31.24 14.49
CA ILE A 6 -1.70 -32.57 14.21
C ILE A 6 -2.17 -33.65 15.22
N GLY A 7 -2.62 -33.25 16.40
CA GLY A 7 -3.09 -34.18 17.43
C GLY A 7 -4.40 -34.90 17.13
N LEU A 8 -5.25 -34.38 16.22
CA LEU A 8 -6.57 -34.95 15.92
C LEU A 8 -6.56 -36.06 14.86
N LEU A 9 -5.52 -36.17 14.05
CA LEU A 9 -5.40 -37.25 13.03
C LEU A 9 -4.86 -38.57 13.61
N CYS A 10 -4.18 -38.53 14.76
CA CYS A 10 -3.68 -39.77 15.40
C CYS A 10 -4.73 -40.49 16.26
N LEU A 11 -5.82 -39.84 16.67
CA LEU A 11 -6.85 -40.44 17.49
C LEU A 11 -7.93 -41.24 16.73
N ALA A 12 -8.05 -41.09 15.41
CA ALA A 12 -9.02 -41.80 14.60
C ALA A 12 -8.55 -43.18 14.15
N ALA A 13 -7.26 -43.49 14.26
CA ALA A 13 -6.70 -44.77 13.84
C ALA A 13 -6.65 -45.85 14.92
N THR A 14 -7.02 -45.53 16.17
CA THR A 14 -6.87 -46.46 17.32
C THR A 14 -8.15 -47.15 17.77
N TYR A 15 -9.28 -46.98 17.05
CA TYR A 15 -10.57 -47.57 17.49
C TYR A 15 -11.07 -48.77 16.73
N GLN A 16 -10.29 -49.41 15.88
CA GLN A 16 -10.69 -50.64 15.16
C GLN A 16 -9.61 -51.70 15.17
N ALA A 17 -9.15 -52.16 16.32
CA ALA A 17 -8.47 -53.44 16.47
C ALA A 17 -8.52 -53.93 17.91
N SER A 18 -9.68 -54.35 18.35
CA SER A 18 -9.81 -55.20 19.57
C SER A 18 -10.07 -56.62 19.15
N ALA A 19 -9.23 -57.51 19.72
CA ALA A 19 -9.31 -58.97 19.76
C ALA A 19 -8.58 -59.72 18.62
N GLN A 20 -7.28 -59.96 18.80
CA GLN A 20 -6.67 -61.31 18.85
C GLN A 20 -5.14 -61.22 18.77
N THR A 21 -4.46 -61.96 19.69
CA THR A 21 -3.03 -62.25 19.79
C THR A 21 -2.14 -61.22 20.50
N GLU A 22 -2.05 -61.36 21.80
CA GLU A 22 -1.43 -60.44 22.79
C GLU A 22 0.10 -60.54 22.99
N SER A 23 0.91 -61.16 22.18
CA SER A 23 2.37 -61.11 22.38
C SER A 23 3.22 -60.76 21.16
N ALA A 24 2.73 -60.95 19.93
CA ALA A 24 3.46 -60.56 18.69
C ALA A 24 3.05 -59.17 18.21
N GLY A 25 1.91 -58.62 18.68
CA GLY A 25 1.36 -57.33 18.33
C GLY A 25 2.08 -56.12 18.94
N ASN A 26 2.55 -56.27 20.21
CA ASN A 26 3.20 -55.15 20.90
C ASN A 26 4.57 -54.77 20.36
N GLN A 27 5.39 -55.75 19.97
CA GLN A 27 6.69 -55.47 19.33
C GLN A 27 6.54 -54.84 17.93
N SER A 28 5.49 -55.19 17.20
CA SER A 28 5.17 -54.56 15.92
C SER A 28 4.64 -53.13 16.07
N LEU A 29 3.89 -52.86 17.15
CA LEU A 29 3.39 -51.50 17.48
C LEU A 29 4.49 -50.61 17.98
N GLU A 30 5.37 -51.08 18.85
CA GLU A 30 6.52 -50.31 19.35
C GLU A 30 7.51 -49.98 18.23
N ASN A 31 7.75 -50.91 17.28
CA ASN A 31 8.59 -50.66 16.12
C ASN A 31 7.95 -49.62 15.16
N ARG A 32 6.63 -49.66 14.99
CA ARG A 32 5.90 -48.66 14.20
C ARG A 32 5.86 -47.29 14.91
N LEU A 33 5.69 -47.28 16.21
CA LEU A 33 5.74 -46.04 17.00
C LEU A 33 7.13 -45.40 16.90
N SER A 34 8.18 -46.19 17.08
CA SER A 34 9.57 -45.74 16.94
C SER A 34 9.90 -45.24 15.51
N GLN A 35 9.36 -45.91 14.49
CA GLN A 35 9.51 -45.41 13.12
C GLN A 35 8.73 -44.14 12.85
N LEU A 36 7.52 -43.97 13.41
CA LEU A 36 6.75 -42.74 13.34
C LEU A 36 7.41 -41.58 14.13
N GLU A 37 7.96 -41.88 15.30
CA GLU A 37 8.75 -40.91 16.07
C GLU A 37 10.02 -40.49 15.34
N GLN A 38 10.74 -41.42 14.69
CA GLN A 38 11.88 -41.07 13.85
C GLN A 38 11.48 -40.27 12.59
N GLN A 39 10.33 -40.60 11.98
CA GLN A 39 9.79 -39.85 10.86
C GLN A 39 9.36 -38.43 11.33
N LEU A 40 8.71 -38.33 12.48
CA LEU A 40 8.33 -37.05 13.07
C LEU A 40 9.56 -36.19 13.40
N ALA A 41 10.57 -36.80 14.07
CA ALA A 41 11.82 -36.14 14.37
C ALA A 41 12.60 -35.74 13.10
N SER A 42 12.54 -36.54 12.04
CA SER A 42 13.15 -36.20 10.75
C SER A 42 12.39 -35.11 9.99
N MET A 43 11.08 -35.00 10.18
CA MET A 43 10.24 -33.91 9.65
C MET A 43 10.47 -32.63 10.47
N GLU A 44 10.53 -32.72 11.81
CA GLU A 44 10.88 -31.58 12.66
C GLU A 44 12.32 -31.11 12.46
N ALA A 45 13.27 -32.01 12.17
CA ALA A 45 14.64 -31.65 11.84
C ALA A 45 14.79 -31.06 10.43
N LYS A 46 13.85 -31.38 9.50
CA LYS A 46 13.74 -30.72 8.18
C LYS A 46 13.09 -29.34 8.27
N ASP A 47 12.16 -29.15 9.20
CA ASP A 47 11.58 -27.82 9.51
C ASP A 47 12.56 -26.90 10.24
N ALA A 48 13.62 -27.46 10.84
CA ALA A 48 14.71 -26.72 11.49
C ALA A 48 15.84 -26.32 10.55
N SER A 49 15.77 -26.66 9.24
CA SER A 49 16.64 -26.05 8.25
C SER A 49 16.23 -24.60 8.01
N ASP A 50 17.18 -23.69 8.01
CA ASP A 50 17.03 -22.23 7.93
C ASP A 50 16.22 -21.68 6.72
N ASP A 51 15.82 -22.54 5.80
CA ASP A 51 15.00 -22.18 4.64
C ASP A 51 13.51 -22.24 5.00
N LYS A 52 12.91 -21.13 5.35
CA LYS A 52 11.45 -21.00 5.45
C LYS A 52 10.82 -21.04 4.07
N TRP A 53 10.47 -22.23 3.61
CA TRP A 53 9.94 -22.46 2.28
C TRP A 53 8.63 -21.73 2.00
N VAL A 54 7.75 -21.64 2.98
CA VAL A 54 6.44 -21.01 2.82
C VAL A 54 5.94 -20.47 4.16
N THR A 55 5.58 -19.19 4.18
CA THR A 55 4.79 -18.55 5.22
C THR A 55 3.49 -18.06 4.61
N LEU A 56 2.38 -18.43 5.23
CA LEU A 56 1.05 -17.93 4.86
C LEU A 56 0.70 -16.76 5.75
N GLY A 57 0.11 -15.74 5.17
CA GLY A 57 -0.40 -14.58 5.90
C GLY A 57 -1.59 -14.00 5.18
N GLY A 58 -2.26 -13.06 5.79
CA GLY A 58 -3.41 -12.43 5.16
C GLY A 58 -3.78 -11.11 5.80
N ARG A 59 -4.79 -10.44 5.20
CA ARG A 59 -5.31 -9.18 5.69
C ARG A 59 -6.77 -9.02 5.35
N LEU A 60 -7.54 -8.64 6.35
CA LEU A 60 -8.92 -8.23 6.21
C LEU A 60 -9.06 -6.77 6.65
N GLN A 61 -9.71 -5.96 5.83
CA GLN A 61 -10.12 -4.60 6.18
C GLN A 61 -11.56 -4.40 5.71
N ILE A 62 -12.42 -3.97 6.62
CA ILE A 62 -13.81 -3.60 6.34
C ILE A 62 -13.95 -2.13 6.69
N ASP A 63 -14.44 -1.36 5.74
CA ASP A 63 -14.70 0.06 5.90
C ASP A 63 -16.19 0.35 5.91
N ALA A 64 -16.59 1.32 6.73
CA ALA A 64 -17.90 1.94 6.75
C ALA A 64 -17.73 3.45 6.63
N ASN A 65 -18.48 4.08 5.72
CA ASN A 65 -18.44 5.51 5.48
C ASN A 65 -19.83 6.12 5.60
N ILE A 66 -19.89 7.33 6.12
CA ILE A 66 -21.02 8.26 6.00
C ILE A 66 -20.45 9.54 5.40
N PHE A 67 -21.04 10.09 4.37
CA PHE A 67 -20.52 11.25 3.64
C PHE A 67 -21.65 12.13 3.08
N ASP A 68 -21.35 13.41 2.83
CA ASP A 68 -22.28 14.40 2.29
C ASP A 68 -21.59 15.43 1.37
N GLY A 69 -22.36 16.37 0.87
CA GLY A 69 -21.90 17.50 0.07
C GLY A 69 -21.16 17.04 -1.19
N ALA A 70 -19.99 17.60 -1.47
CA ALA A 70 -19.20 17.32 -2.67
C ALA A 70 -18.92 15.82 -2.90
N TYR A 71 -18.84 15.02 -1.85
CA TYR A 71 -18.67 13.56 -1.99
C TYR A 71 -19.89 12.84 -2.56
N ASN A 72 -21.05 13.45 -2.49
CA ASN A 72 -22.32 12.92 -2.97
C ASN A 72 -23.07 13.93 -3.87
N ALA A 73 -22.31 14.74 -4.61
CA ALA A 73 -22.85 15.81 -5.46
C ALA A 73 -23.76 15.28 -6.58
N ASP A 74 -23.55 14.05 -7.05
CA ASP A 74 -24.43 13.34 -7.98
C ASP A 74 -25.81 12.98 -7.38
N ASN A 75 -25.97 13.13 -6.06
CA ASN A 75 -27.21 12.99 -5.33
C ASN A 75 -27.52 14.27 -4.50
N GLU A 76 -27.34 15.44 -5.11
CA GLU A 76 -27.67 16.75 -4.53
C GLU A 76 -27.01 17.01 -3.17
N GLY A 77 -25.83 16.43 -2.92
CA GLY A 77 -25.10 16.55 -1.67
C GLY A 77 -25.74 15.87 -0.45
N ASN A 78 -26.82 15.11 -0.65
CA ASN A 78 -27.50 14.39 0.43
C ASN A 78 -26.57 13.43 1.15
N THR A 79 -26.90 13.09 2.39
CA THR A 79 -26.12 12.10 3.15
C THR A 79 -26.20 10.72 2.50
N GLY A 80 -25.02 10.17 2.19
CA GLY A 80 -24.83 8.80 1.71
C GLY A 80 -24.08 7.95 2.73
N SER A 81 -24.19 6.63 2.60
CA SER A 81 -23.42 5.69 3.42
C SER A 81 -23.05 4.45 2.64
N THR A 82 -21.90 3.87 2.96
CA THR A 82 -21.43 2.63 2.37
C THR A 82 -20.74 1.75 3.43
N ILE A 83 -20.83 0.43 3.25
CA ILE A 83 -20.05 -0.55 3.98
C ILE A 83 -19.51 -1.58 2.98
N PHE A 84 -18.22 -1.88 3.03
CA PHE A 84 -17.60 -2.71 2.01
C PHE A 84 -16.29 -3.34 2.50
N PRO A 85 -15.89 -4.49 1.93
CA PRO A 85 -14.57 -5.07 2.14
C PRO A 85 -13.53 -4.20 1.41
N ARG A 86 -12.72 -3.48 2.19
CA ARG A 86 -11.67 -2.62 1.61
C ARG A 86 -10.48 -3.41 1.12
N ARG A 87 -10.15 -4.52 1.82
CA ARG A 87 -9.11 -5.50 1.45
C ARG A 87 -9.47 -6.86 2.03
N ALA A 88 -9.34 -7.87 1.19
CA ALA A 88 -9.39 -9.25 1.57
C ALA A 88 -8.21 -9.95 0.89
N ARG A 89 -7.08 -10.13 1.60
CA ARG A 89 -5.81 -10.57 1.01
C ARG A 89 -5.31 -11.85 1.60
N LEU A 90 -4.76 -12.70 0.74
CA LEU A 90 -3.94 -13.83 1.12
C LEU A 90 -2.51 -13.58 0.62
N SER A 91 -1.52 -13.80 1.45
CA SER A 91 -0.11 -13.72 1.08
C SER A 91 0.60 -15.04 1.29
N VAL A 92 1.50 -15.33 0.36
CA VAL A 92 2.44 -16.45 0.41
C VAL A 92 3.83 -15.85 0.27
N GLU A 93 4.71 -16.12 1.21
CA GLU A 93 6.09 -15.65 1.16
C GLU A 93 7.05 -16.72 1.65
N GLY A 94 8.27 -16.66 1.17
CA GLY A 94 9.33 -17.55 1.60
C GLY A 94 10.67 -17.10 1.06
N GLU A 95 11.71 -17.80 1.52
CA GLU A 95 13.09 -17.55 1.13
C GLU A 95 13.79 -18.88 0.86
N ARG A 96 14.73 -18.88 -0.07
CA ARG A 96 15.62 -19.99 -0.36
C ARG A 96 16.98 -19.46 -0.78
N SER A 97 18.00 -19.68 0.04
CA SER A 97 19.33 -19.09 -0.14
C SER A 97 19.21 -17.56 -0.27
N ASP A 98 19.69 -16.99 -1.36
CA ASP A 98 19.68 -15.55 -1.63
C ASP A 98 18.42 -15.07 -2.38
N LEU A 99 17.41 -15.92 -2.53
CA LEU A 99 16.18 -15.59 -3.25
C LEU A 99 14.99 -15.56 -2.29
N GLU A 100 14.39 -14.40 -2.14
CA GLU A 100 13.12 -14.21 -1.46
C GLU A 100 11.99 -14.12 -2.49
N TYR A 101 10.80 -14.63 -2.14
CA TYR A 101 9.59 -14.47 -2.96
C TYR A 101 8.39 -14.09 -2.11
N LYS A 102 7.49 -13.32 -2.71
CA LYS A 102 6.22 -12.95 -2.10
C LYS A 102 5.14 -12.81 -3.15
N MET A 103 4.00 -13.45 -2.91
CA MET A 103 2.78 -13.28 -3.69
C MET A 103 1.66 -12.76 -2.78
N ILE A 104 0.86 -11.83 -3.28
CA ILE A 104 -0.35 -11.35 -2.60
C ILE A 104 -1.50 -11.43 -3.60
N LEU A 105 -2.57 -12.12 -3.21
CA LEU A 105 -3.84 -12.17 -3.91
C LEU A 105 -4.83 -11.22 -3.21
N GLU A 106 -5.58 -10.44 -3.97
CA GLU A 106 -6.66 -9.56 -3.51
C GLU A 106 -8.01 -10.16 -3.91
N PHE A 107 -8.95 -10.23 -2.96
CA PHE A 107 -10.28 -10.82 -3.11
C PHE A 107 -11.40 -9.82 -2.77
N ALA A 108 -11.08 -8.56 -2.52
CA ALA A 108 -12.07 -7.56 -2.08
C ALA A 108 -13.03 -7.11 -3.19
N GLU A 109 -12.69 -7.36 -4.45
CA GLU A 109 -13.51 -7.09 -5.63
C GLU A 109 -14.07 -8.40 -6.18
N GLU A 110 -14.95 -8.34 -7.18
CA GLU A 110 -15.61 -9.52 -7.76
C GLU A 110 -14.62 -10.49 -8.43
N THR A 111 -13.44 -10.01 -8.80
CA THR A 111 -12.39 -10.81 -9.44
C THR A 111 -11.17 -10.95 -8.54
N ILE A 112 -10.54 -12.12 -8.59
CA ILE A 112 -9.27 -12.37 -7.88
C ILE A 112 -8.13 -11.70 -8.66
N GLU A 113 -7.42 -10.79 -8.00
CA GLU A 113 -6.26 -10.12 -8.60
C GLU A 113 -4.95 -10.57 -7.96
N ILE A 114 -3.92 -10.84 -8.80
CA ILE A 114 -2.54 -10.90 -8.31
C ILE A 114 -2.09 -9.46 -8.07
N LEU A 115 -2.17 -9.01 -6.82
CA LEU A 115 -1.75 -7.66 -6.45
C LEU A 115 -0.24 -7.48 -6.49
N LEU A 116 0.51 -8.48 -6.01
CA LEU A 116 1.97 -8.51 -5.96
C LEU A 116 2.46 -9.90 -6.28
N LEU A 117 3.47 -10.00 -7.14
CA LEU A 117 4.26 -11.21 -7.36
C LEU A 117 5.72 -10.77 -7.48
N ARG A 118 6.46 -10.88 -6.39
CA ARG A 118 7.81 -10.34 -6.26
C ARG A 118 8.81 -11.44 -5.98
N PHE A 119 9.93 -11.36 -6.68
CA PHE A 119 11.16 -12.06 -6.35
C PHE A 119 12.22 -11.02 -6.01
N GLU A 120 13.02 -11.27 -4.97
CA GLU A 120 14.14 -10.43 -4.56
C GLU A 120 15.40 -11.30 -4.45
N TYR A 121 16.45 -10.89 -5.15
CA TYR A 121 17.76 -11.53 -5.08
C TYR A 121 18.72 -10.66 -4.28
N THR A 122 19.26 -11.22 -3.20
CA THR A 122 20.13 -10.53 -2.21
C THR A 122 21.58 -11.00 -2.24
N GLY A 123 21.94 -11.94 -3.12
CA GLY A 123 23.23 -12.64 -3.13
C GLY A 123 24.43 -11.81 -3.64
N PHE A 124 24.28 -10.51 -3.89
CA PHE A 124 25.44 -9.66 -4.21
C PHE A 124 26.10 -9.17 -2.95
N GLU A 125 27.30 -9.67 -2.66
CA GLU A 125 28.11 -9.19 -1.53
C GLU A 125 28.38 -7.68 -1.68
N ASN A 126 27.90 -6.87 -0.73
CA ASN A 126 27.97 -5.39 -0.75
C ASN A 126 27.32 -4.72 -1.98
N GLY A 127 26.48 -5.43 -2.72
CA GLY A 127 25.79 -4.96 -3.90
C GLY A 127 24.29 -4.64 -3.65
N PRO A 128 23.57 -4.27 -4.70
CA PRO A 128 22.13 -4.00 -4.61
C PRO A 128 21.32 -5.28 -4.46
N THR A 129 20.16 -5.16 -3.83
CA THR A 129 19.07 -6.14 -3.97
C THR A 129 18.35 -5.89 -5.28
N ILE A 130 18.15 -6.95 -6.08
CA ILE A 130 17.39 -6.88 -7.34
C ILE A 130 16.00 -7.47 -7.07
N LYS A 131 14.96 -6.72 -7.39
CA LYS A 131 13.57 -7.20 -7.32
C LYS A 131 12.94 -7.21 -8.70
N PHE A 132 12.14 -8.25 -9.00
CA PHE A 132 11.45 -8.38 -10.29
C PHE A 132 10.10 -9.06 -10.14
N GLY A 133 9.23 -8.87 -11.14
CA GLY A 133 7.86 -9.36 -11.16
C GLY A 133 6.82 -8.24 -11.14
N LYS A 134 5.62 -8.47 -10.61
CA LYS A 134 4.63 -7.42 -10.33
C LYS A 134 5.00 -6.79 -8.99
N ILE A 135 5.78 -5.71 -9.03
CA ILE A 135 6.42 -5.08 -7.87
C ILE A 135 5.90 -3.67 -7.64
N ARG A 136 6.05 -3.18 -6.41
CA ARG A 136 5.70 -1.80 -6.08
C ARG A 136 6.82 -0.87 -6.52
N GLU A 137 6.45 0.19 -7.24
CA GLU A 137 7.37 1.25 -7.61
C GLU A 137 7.77 2.08 -6.39
N ASP A 138 9.04 2.47 -6.30
CA ASP A 138 9.59 3.28 -5.21
C ASP A 138 9.25 4.77 -5.43
N ILE A 139 7.99 5.14 -5.23
CA ILE A 139 7.45 6.50 -5.39
C ILE A 139 6.62 6.83 -4.16
N THR A 140 6.81 8.00 -3.58
CA THR A 140 6.20 8.62 -2.39
C THR A 140 6.31 7.80 -1.10
N LEU A 141 6.62 8.46 -0.01
CA LEU A 141 6.72 7.87 1.32
C LEU A 141 5.37 7.31 1.80
N ASP A 142 4.29 8.09 1.62
CA ASP A 142 2.94 7.68 2.05
C ASP A 142 2.42 6.50 1.23
N ALA A 143 2.64 6.50 -0.11
CA ALA A 143 2.26 5.36 -0.94
C ALA A 143 3.04 4.09 -0.60
N LEU A 144 4.32 4.18 -0.26
CA LEU A 144 5.15 3.03 0.14
C LEU A 144 4.80 2.48 1.51
N THR A 145 4.24 3.29 2.40
CA THR A 145 3.76 2.83 3.71
C THR A 145 2.70 1.75 3.54
N SER A 146 2.89 0.61 4.20
CA SER A 146 1.91 -0.48 4.14
C SER A 146 0.58 -0.04 4.73
N SER A 147 -0.53 -0.46 4.12
CA SER A 147 -1.86 -0.13 4.63
C SER A 147 -2.16 -0.66 6.03
N LYS A 148 -1.35 -1.57 6.56
CA LYS A 148 -1.44 -2.02 7.97
C LYS A 148 -0.76 -1.05 8.94
N HIS A 149 0.13 -0.19 8.45
CA HIS A 149 0.94 0.71 9.27
C HIS A 149 0.49 2.18 9.20
N MET A 150 -0.53 2.47 8.41
CA MET A 150 -1.05 3.83 8.25
C MET A 150 -1.70 4.31 9.54
N ALA A 151 -1.49 5.60 9.87
CA ALA A 151 -2.12 6.28 10.99
C ALA A 151 -3.54 6.76 10.68
N LEU A 152 -3.84 7.03 9.40
CA LEU A 152 -5.15 7.40 8.87
C LEU A 152 -5.65 6.34 7.90
N ILE A 153 -6.97 6.25 7.72
CA ILE A 153 -7.64 5.18 6.93
C ILE A 153 -7.21 5.21 5.47
N GLU A 154 -7.19 6.39 4.84
CA GLU A 154 -6.77 6.53 3.44
C GLU A 154 -5.49 7.38 3.34
N ARG A 155 -4.75 7.20 2.25
CA ARG A 155 -3.56 7.98 1.91
C ARG A 155 -3.93 9.38 1.46
N ALA A 156 -2.96 10.29 1.54
CA ALA A 156 -3.08 11.61 0.96
C ALA A 156 -3.43 11.54 -0.53
N SER A 157 -4.28 12.46 -0.99
CA SER A 157 -4.72 12.53 -2.39
C SER A 157 -3.54 12.57 -3.36
N MET A 158 -2.50 13.34 -3.04
CA MET A 158 -1.26 13.42 -3.81
C MET A 158 -0.59 12.05 -3.96
N ALA A 159 -0.41 11.32 -2.86
CA ALA A 159 0.24 10.00 -2.89
C ALA A 159 -0.56 8.97 -3.70
N ASN A 160 -1.90 9.00 -3.62
CA ASN A 160 -2.77 8.16 -4.44
C ASN A 160 -2.72 8.53 -5.91
N THR A 161 -2.58 9.82 -6.24
CA THR A 161 -2.52 10.32 -7.62
C THR A 161 -1.18 10.00 -8.29
N MET A 162 -0.08 10.20 -7.57
CA MET A 162 1.27 10.11 -8.15
C MET A 162 1.81 8.67 -8.19
N SER A 163 1.33 7.77 -7.30
CA SER A 163 1.83 6.40 -7.24
C SER A 163 1.09 5.46 -8.18
N PRO A 164 1.80 4.74 -9.07
CA PRO A 164 1.22 3.70 -9.92
C PRO A 164 1.01 2.38 -9.17
N TYR A 165 1.44 2.29 -7.91
CA TYR A 165 1.40 1.10 -7.06
C TYR A 165 2.20 -0.08 -7.61
N PHE A 166 1.54 -1.16 -8.03
CA PHE A 166 2.19 -2.41 -8.44
C PHE A 166 2.19 -2.56 -9.94
N ARG A 167 3.38 -2.69 -10.54
CA ARG A 167 3.57 -2.85 -11.98
C ARG A 167 4.59 -3.95 -12.27
N TRP A 168 4.44 -4.61 -13.40
CA TRP A 168 5.44 -5.54 -13.89
C TRP A 168 6.74 -4.80 -14.19
N GLY A 169 7.86 -5.30 -13.68
CA GLY A 169 9.13 -4.63 -13.89
C GLY A 169 10.29 -5.25 -13.14
N VAL A 170 11.41 -4.56 -13.22
CA VAL A 170 12.67 -4.88 -12.52
C VAL A 170 13.14 -3.61 -11.82
N ALA A 171 13.61 -3.75 -10.60
CA ALA A 171 14.21 -2.65 -9.85
C ALA A 171 15.39 -3.12 -9.00
N ALA A 172 16.30 -2.21 -8.74
CA ALA A 172 17.44 -2.40 -7.84
C ALA A 172 17.38 -1.38 -6.71
N TYR A 173 17.73 -1.78 -5.50
CA TYR A 173 17.88 -0.86 -4.38
C TYR A 173 19.05 -1.28 -3.48
N GLN A 174 19.64 -0.30 -2.80
CA GLN A 174 20.67 -0.55 -1.80
C GLN A 174 20.57 0.48 -0.68
N TYR A 175 20.75 0.01 0.54
CA TYR A 175 20.92 0.84 1.73
C TYR A 175 22.38 0.78 2.18
N PHE A 176 22.94 1.94 2.52
CA PHE A 176 24.33 2.08 3.01
C PHE A 176 24.31 2.42 4.51
N PRO A 177 24.56 1.42 5.38
CA PRO A 177 24.47 1.61 6.84
C PRO A 177 25.40 2.71 7.38
N SER A 178 26.58 2.88 6.76
CA SER A 178 27.57 3.87 7.18
C SER A 178 27.16 5.33 6.97
N THR A 179 26.32 5.59 5.98
CA THR A 179 25.89 6.95 5.61
C THR A 179 24.41 7.20 5.88
N GLY A 180 23.61 6.16 6.03
CA GLY A 180 22.14 6.27 6.11
C GLY A 180 21.47 6.50 4.76
N LEU A 181 22.23 6.50 3.66
CA LEU A 181 21.71 6.67 2.31
C LEU A 181 21.05 5.39 1.79
N ARG A 182 20.00 5.54 0.99
CA ARG A 182 19.41 4.46 0.21
C ARG A 182 19.04 5.00 -1.18
N TYR A 183 19.33 4.24 -2.21
CA TYR A 183 18.76 4.48 -3.53
C TYR A 183 17.85 3.32 -3.97
N ALA A 184 16.92 3.63 -4.86
CA ALA A 184 16.16 2.66 -5.64
C ALA A 184 15.99 3.19 -7.06
N VAL A 185 16.13 2.30 -8.04
CA VAL A 185 15.91 2.60 -9.46
C VAL A 185 15.14 1.43 -10.09
N GLY A 186 14.25 1.71 -11.03
CA GLY A 186 13.45 0.65 -11.65
C GLY A 186 12.96 1.00 -13.04
N VAL A 187 12.65 -0.06 -13.81
CA VAL A 187 11.98 0.00 -15.10
C VAL A 187 10.74 -0.87 -15.03
N HIS A 188 9.60 -0.33 -15.41
CA HIS A 188 8.30 -0.94 -15.25
C HIS A 188 7.46 -0.84 -16.51
N LYS A 189 6.54 -1.80 -16.72
CA LYS A 189 5.48 -1.66 -17.71
C LYS A 189 4.60 -0.47 -17.30
N ASN A 190 4.34 0.44 -18.23
CA ASN A 190 3.48 1.59 -17.96
C ASN A 190 2.05 1.32 -18.43
N ASP A 191 1.27 0.66 -17.60
CA ASP A 191 -0.18 0.46 -17.71
C ASP A 191 -0.94 1.19 -16.61
N ALA A 192 -0.33 2.24 -16.05
CA ALA A 192 -0.90 3.10 -15.03
C ALA A 192 -1.34 4.44 -15.62
N PHE A 193 -2.34 5.04 -14.98
CA PHE A 193 -2.85 6.39 -15.27
C PHE A 193 -3.63 6.56 -16.58
N GLY A 194 -3.62 5.58 -17.49
CA GLY A 194 -4.43 5.60 -18.71
C GLY A 194 -5.91 5.33 -18.44
N ALA A 195 -6.78 5.77 -19.33
CA ALA A 195 -8.17 5.30 -19.39
C ALA A 195 -8.21 3.90 -20.04
N GLU A 196 -9.06 3.02 -19.50
CA GLU A 196 -9.33 1.72 -20.14
C GLU A 196 -9.89 1.93 -21.54
N GLY A 197 -9.38 1.20 -22.54
CA GLY A 197 -9.98 1.15 -23.88
C GLY A 197 -9.08 1.55 -25.05
N THR A 198 -7.80 1.83 -24.85
CA THR A 198 -6.83 1.91 -25.96
C THR A 198 -6.00 0.64 -25.97
N ASP A 199 -6.65 -0.47 -26.36
CA ASP A 199 -6.01 -1.77 -26.56
C ASP A 199 -5.18 -1.77 -27.85
N ASP A 200 -4.12 -0.98 -27.91
CA ASP A 200 -3.00 -1.34 -28.77
C ASP A 200 -1.98 -2.12 -27.94
N ASP A 201 -2.25 -3.41 -27.78
CA ASP A 201 -1.37 -4.39 -27.09
C ASP A 201 0.01 -4.52 -27.78
N SER A 202 0.26 -3.79 -28.87
CA SER A 202 1.47 -3.89 -29.66
C SER A 202 2.60 -2.98 -29.18
N ALA A 203 2.33 -1.97 -28.38
CA ALA A 203 3.34 -1.04 -27.88
C ALA A 203 3.77 -1.37 -26.43
N ILE A 204 5.05 -1.67 -26.22
CA ILE A 204 5.62 -1.79 -24.87
C ILE A 204 5.88 -0.39 -24.35
N SER A 205 4.91 0.16 -23.62
CA SER A 205 5.08 1.42 -22.92
C SER A 205 5.85 1.18 -21.60
N LEU A 206 6.92 1.93 -21.38
CA LEU A 206 7.80 1.77 -20.22
C LEU A 206 7.78 3.03 -19.35
N ALA A 207 7.93 2.78 -18.05
CA ALA A 207 8.18 3.78 -17.04
C ALA A 207 9.53 3.54 -16.38
N THR A 208 10.27 4.60 -16.11
CA THR A 208 11.48 4.57 -15.28
C THR A 208 11.22 5.32 -13.98
N THR A 209 11.73 4.78 -12.86
CA THR A 209 11.58 5.39 -11.54
C THR A 209 12.91 5.45 -10.83
N GLY A 210 13.08 6.47 -10.00
CA GLY A 210 14.20 6.60 -9.10
C GLY A 210 13.77 7.23 -7.78
N ARG A 211 14.34 6.76 -6.66
CA ARG A 211 14.18 7.36 -5.34
C ARG A 211 15.50 7.34 -4.59
N LEU A 212 15.87 8.47 -4.01
CA LEU A 212 17.03 8.63 -3.15
C LEU A 212 16.54 9.09 -1.77
N THR A 213 16.98 8.40 -0.72
CA THR A 213 16.62 8.75 0.65
C THR A 213 17.83 8.75 1.57
N TRP A 214 17.76 9.56 2.59
CA TRP A 214 18.69 9.60 3.69
C TRP A 214 17.94 9.56 5.00
N ALA A 215 18.39 8.70 5.93
CA ALA A 215 17.82 8.61 7.26
C ALA A 215 18.92 8.55 8.30
N HIS A 216 18.77 9.34 9.36
CA HIS A 216 19.70 9.39 10.47
C HIS A 216 18.96 9.30 11.81
N GLU A 217 19.38 8.37 12.63
CA GLU A 217 18.86 8.18 13.98
C GLU A 217 19.86 8.80 14.97
N PHE A 218 19.46 9.90 15.63
CA PHE A 218 20.28 10.62 16.60
C PHE A 218 20.36 9.90 17.94
N LYS A 219 19.25 9.31 18.34
CA LYS A 219 19.03 8.50 19.54
C LYS A 219 17.92 7.51 19.23
N GLU A 220 17.74 6.53 20.09
CA GLU A 220 16.61 5.62 20.03
C GLU A 220 15.28 6.39 19.87
N ASN A 221 14.50 6.02 18.86
CA ASN A 221 13.22 6.65 18.52
C ASN A 221 13.29 8.16 18.17
N ASN A 222 14.46 8.65 17.78
CA ASN A 222 14.66 10.03 17.33
C ASN A 222 15.37 10.02 15.96
N LEU A 223 14.58 10.06 14.89
CA LEU A 223 15.04 9.84 13.52
C LEU A 223 14.54 10.94 12.60
N ILE A 224 15.42 11.43 11.73
CA ILE A 224 15.08 12.23 10.56
C ILE A 224 15.15 11.37 9.29
N HIS A 225 14.20 11.57 8.40
CA HIS A 225 14.17 11.01 7.06
C HIS A 225 13.98 12.14 6.05
N LEU A 226 14.79 12.14 5.01
CA LEU A 226 14.68 13.03 3.85
C LEU A 226 14.77 12.19 2.59
N GLY A 227 14.02 12.57 1.56
CA GLY A 227 14.08 11.87 0.29
C GLY A 227 13.58 12.69 -0.89
N SER A 228 13.88 12.18 -2.07
CA SER A 228 13.37 12.66 -3.33
C SER A 228 13.12 11.47 -4.27
N TRP A 229 12.16 11.64 -5.16
CA TRP A 229 11.82 10.62 -6.15
C TRP A 229 11.43 11.26 -7.47
N GLY A 230 11.53 10.48 -8.53
CA GLY A 230 11.09 10.89 -9.85
C GLY A 230 10.70 9.71 -10.72
N SER A 231 9.88 9.96 -11.72
CA SER A 231 9.56 8.99 -12.77
C SER A 231 9.30 9.66 -14.10
N TYR A 232 9.71 8.99 -15.17
CA TYR A 232 9.34 9.26 -16.54
C TYR A 232 8.46 8.12 -17.06
N ARG A 233 7.33 8.44 -17.73
CA ARG A 233 6.37 7.46 -18.19
C ARG A 233 5.95 7.77 -19.61
N LYS A 234 6.29 6.89 -20.54
CA LYS A 234 5.77 6.97 -21.90
C LYS A 234 4.32 6.53 -21.94
N MET A 235 3.44 7.28 -22.58
CA MET A 235 1.99 7.06 -22.56
C MET A 235 1.45 6.52 -23.91
N ASP A 236 2.24 6.57 -24.98
CA ASP A 236 1.92 6.04 -26.32
C ASP A 236 0.51 6.43 -26.83
N ASN A 237 0.16 7.72 -26.70
CA ASN A 237 -1.15 8.30 -27.02
C ASN A 237 -2.31 7.80 -26.15
N SER A 238 -2.07 7.12 -25.04
CA SER A 238 -3.11 6.79 -24.08
C SER A 238 -3.70 8.05 -23.50
N GLN A 239 -5.03 8.06 -23.28
CA GLN A 239 -5.68 9.13 -22.56
C GLN A 239 -5.38 9.04 -21.08
N LEU A 240 -5.02 10.17 -20.48
CA LEU A 240 -4.92 10.27 -19.04
C LEU A 240 -6.30 10.08 -18.43
N SER A 241 -6.40 9.23 -17.41
CA SER A 241 -7.67 9.04 -16.66
C SER A 241 -8.15 10.38 -16.09
N ALA A 242 -9.38 10.78 -16.43
CA ALA A 242 -9.96 12.06 -16.04
C ALA A 242 -9.92 12.28 -14.52
N SER A 243 -10.28 11.27 -13.76
CA SER A 243 -10.39 11.34 -12.31
C SER A 243 -9.12 10.87 -11.63
N PHE A 244 -8.45 11.76 -10.90
CA PHE A 244 -7.20 11.47 -10.20
C PHE A 244 -7.41 10.90 -8.81
N ALA A 245 -8.19 11.55 -7.96
CA ALA A 245 -8.31 11.17 -6.56
C ALA A 245 -9.70 11.40 -5.97
N ARG A 246 -10.01 10.59 -4.97
CA ARG A 246 -11.25 10.64 -4.18
C ARG A 246 -11.21 11.59 -2.99
N ALA A 247 -10.13 12.36 -2.81
CA ALA A 247 -9.93 13.24 -1.66
C ALA A 247 -10.10 12.52 -0.30
N GLU A 248 -9.37 11.40 -0.13
CA GLU A 248 -9.20 10.66 1.13
C GLU A 248 -10.43 9.91 1.67
N VAL A 249 -11.48 9.80 0.88
CA VAL A 249 -12.65 8.95 1.15
C VAL A 249 -12.81 7.95 0.02
N ARG A 250 -12.90 6.66 0.37
CA ARG A 250 -13.10 5.59 -0.62
C ARG A 250 -14.59 5.50 -0.99
N GLU A 251 -15.06 4.91 -1.92
CA GLU A 251 -16.44 4.60 -2.33
C GLU A 251 -17.42 5.74 -2.68
N PRO A 252 -17.37 7.01 -2.24
CA PRO A 252 -18.17 8.02 -2.92
C PRO A 252 -17.96 7.96 -4.43
N ASN A 253 -19.05 8.11 -5.20
CA ASN A 253 -18.99 8.07 -6.66
C ASN A 253 -18.16 9.23 -7.22
N VAL A 254 -18.28 10.41 -6.60
CA VAL A 254 -17.60 11.62 -7.04
C VAL A 254 -16.14 11.60 -6.60
N ARG A 255 -15.23 11.61 -7.57
CA ARG A 255 -13.81 11.80 -7.33
C ARG A 255 -13.47 13.27 -7.46
N LEU A 256 -13.20 13.92 -6.32
CA LEU A 256 -13.08 15.37 -6.21
C LEU A 256 -11.90 16.00 -6.97
N VAL A 257 -10.91 15.21 -7.36
CA VAL A 257 -9.79 15.66 -8.19
C VAL A 257 -9.91 15.06 -9.59
N ASN A 258 -10.29 15.90 -10.54
CA ASN A 258 -10.56 15.52 -11.92
C ASN A 258 -10.01 16.61 -12.86
N TYR A 259 -9.00 16.27 -13.68
CA TYR A 259 -8.36 17.25 -14.57
C TYR A 259 -9.23 17.61 -15.76
N ALA A 260 -10.16 16.74 -16.17
CA ALA A 260 -11.03 16.94 -17.32
C ALA A 260 -12.40 17.53 -16.96
N ALA A 261 -12.66 17.81 -15.68
CA ALA A 261 -13.92 18.43 -15.27
C ALA A 261 -14.12 19.79 -15.94
N GLY A 262 -15.24 19.98 -16.61
CA GLY A 262 -15.55 21.18 -17.40
C GLY A 262 -14.87 21.27 -18.77
N GLY A 263 -14.19 20.18 -19.21
CA GLY A 263 -13.51 20.09 -20.48
C GLY A 263 -13.29 18.65 -20.94
N ASP A 264 -12.20 18.37 -21.63
CA ASP A 264 -11.93 17.09 -22.26
C ASP A 264 -10.70 16.37 -21.70
N THR A 265 -10.65 15.06 -21.90
CA THR A 265 -9.45 14.25 -21.76
C THR A 265 -8.57 14.40 -23.00
N VAL A 266 -7.26 14.25 -22.83
CA VAL A 266 -6.29 14.37 -23.94
C VAL A 266 -5.40 13.14 -24.00
N PRO A 267 -5.03 12.71 -25.23
CA PRO A 267 -3.99 11.70 -25.43
C PRO A 267 -2.62 12.28 -25.05
N LEU A 268 -1.81 11.48 -24.38
CA LEU A 268 -0.50 11.89 -23.87
C LEU A 268 0.63 11.18 -24.62
N ASP A 269 1.71 11.90 -24.86
CA ASP A 269 3.00 11.34 -25.24
C ASP A 269 3.72 10.79 -24.02
N HIS A 270 3.87 11.60 -22.96
CA HIS A 270 4.53 11.16 -21.73
C HIS A 270 4.09 11.95 -20.48
N LEU A 271 4.43 11.40 -19.31
CA LEU A 271 4.33 12.05 -18.00
C LEU A 271 5.69 12.13 -17.34
N ASN A 272 6.01 13.29 -16.77
CA ASN A 272 7.10 13.47 -15.83
C ASN A 272 6.52 13.68 -14.43
N GLN A 273 7.05 12.98 -13.43
CA GLN A 273 6.65 13.17 -12.03
C GLN A 273 7.88 13.26 -11.15
N TYR A 274 7.84 14.13 -10.16
CA TYR A 274 8.90 14.23 -9.15
C TYR A 274 8.35 14.79 -7.85
N GLY A 275 9.02 14.45 -6.76
CA GLY A 275 8.63 14.89 -5.43
C GLY A 275 9.78 14.85 -4.45
N ILE A 276 9.58 15.57 -3.36
CA ILE A 276 10.43 15.54 -2.17
C ILE A 276 9.61 15.12 -0.97
N GLU A 277 10.26 14.42 -0.04
CA GLU A 277 9.66 13.86 1.16
C GLU A 277 10.53 14.12 2.37
N ALA A 278 9.89 14.38 3.50
CA ALA A 278 10.57 14.56 4.77
C ALA A 278 9.74 13.97 5.90
N ALA A 279 10.40 13.40 6.90
CA ALA A 279 9.77 13.00 8.15
C ALA A 279 10.72 13.17 9.34
N TYR A 280 10.13 13.43 10.50
CA TYR A 280 10.84 13.49 11.77
C TYR A 280 10.06 12.73 12.83
N GLN A 281 10.74 11.75 13.44
CA GLN A 281 10.22 11.03 14.59
C GLN A 281 10.92 11.50 15.86
N TYR A 282 10.14 11.80 16.87
CA TYR A 282 10.62 12.07 18.22
C TYR A 282 9.78 11.28 19.21
N ASN A 283 10.33 10.16 19.70
CA ASN A 283 9.60 9.20 20.53
C ASN A 283 8.26 8.78 19.88
N SER A 284 7.16 9.07 20.54
CA SER A 284 5.80 8.74 20.10
C SER A 284 5.24 9.65 19.00
N LEU A 285 5.90 10.77 18.71
CA LEU A 285 5.48 11.71 17.68
C LEU A 285 6.17 11.41 16.35
N LEU A 286 5.38 11.25 15.29
CA LEU A 286 5.86 11.22 13.92
C LEU A 286 5.21 12.36 13.12
N VAL A 287 6.04 13.21 12.53
CA VAL A 287 5.63 14.26 11.59
C VAL A 287 6.20 13.92 10.23
N GLN A 288 5.40 13.96 9.18
CA GLN A 288 5.83 13.69 7.81
C GLN A 288 5.09 14.56 6.79
N GLY A 289 5.71 14.78 5.65
CA GLY A 289 5.10 15.50 4.55
C GLY A 289 5.82 15.27 3.23
N GLU A 290 5.09 15.49 2.17
CA GLU A 290 5.60 15.41 0.79
C GLU A 290 5.01 16.55 -0.04
N VAL A 291 5.75 16.98 -1.05
CA VAL A 291 5.28 17.81 -2.15
C VAL A 291 5.70 17.16 -3.46
N ALA A 292 4.84 17.21 -4.46
CA ALA A 292 5.10 16.57 -5.74
C ALA A 292 4.44 17.33 -6.90
N ARG A 293 5.01 17.17 -8.08
CA ARG A 293 4.52 17.72 -9.35
C ARG A 293 4.44 16.60 -10.39
N ARG A 294 3.40 16.66 -11.21
CA ARG A 294 3.23 15.92 -12.44
C ARG A 294 3.15 16.91 -13.59
N ASN A 295 4.05 16.83 -14.54
CA ASN A 295 3.96 17.51 -15.82
C ASN A 295 3.42 16.52 -16.86
N ILE A 296 2.47 16.96 -17.68
CA ILE A 296 1.94 16.19 -18.81
C ILE A 296 2.44 16.78 -20.12
N ALA A 297 2.86 15.91 -21.04
CA ALA A 297 3.10 16.26 -22.44
C ALA A 297 2.05 15.56 -23.30
N THR A 298 1.26 16.35 -24.02
CA THR A 298 0.23 15.81 -24.90
C THR A 298 0.80 15.30 -26.23
N SER A 299 0.07 14.43 -26.90
CA SER A 299 0.45 13.96 -28.25
C SER A 299 0.24 15.01 -29.31
N ASP A 300 -0.55 16.05 -29.03
CA ASP A 300 -0.75 17.23 -29.89
C ASP A 300 -0.17 18.47 -29.19
N PRO A 301 0.99 18.99 -29.63
CA PRO A 301 1.59 20.19 -29.05
C PRO A 301 0.75 21.47 -29.20
N ALA A 302 -0.32 21.44 -29.99
CA ALA A 302 -1.26 22.56 -30.08
C ALA A 302 -2.39 22.48 -29.02
N SER A 303 -2.45 21.41 -28.25
CA SER A 303 -3.40 21.28 -27.18
C SER A 303 -3.20 22.35 -26.10
N LEU A 304 -4.28 22.94 -25.62
CA LEU A 304 -4.27 23.89 -24.50
C LEU A 304 -3.83 23.25 -23.16
N LEU A 305 -3.77 21.92 -23.10
CA LEU A 305 -3.32 21.16 -21.94
C LEU A 305 -1.87 20.66 -22.07
N ASP A 306 -1.18 21.02 -23.16
CA ASP A 306 0.22 20.63 -23.31
C ASP A 306 1.08 21.39 -22.30
N ASP A 307 2.04 20.68 -21.71
CA ASP A 307 2.96 21.19 -20.68
C ASP A 307 2.29 21.60 -19.34
N GLU A 308 1.03 21.19 -19.11
CA GLU A 308 0.35 21.48 -17.84
C GLU A 308 1.00 20.77 -16.66
N ASN A 309 0.95 21.46 -15.51
CA ASN A 309 1.51 20.98 -14.26
C ASN A 309 0.43 20.76 -13.21
N TYR A 310 0.40 19.56 -12.65
CA TYR A 310 -0.49 19.20 -11.55
C TYR A 310 0.31 19.01 -10.27
N ASP A 311 -0.05 19.75 -9.23
CA ASP A 311 0.70 19.82 -7.98
C ASP A 311 -0.04 19.18 -6.82
N GLY A 312 0.71 18.56 -5.93
CA GLY A 312 0.13 17.99 -4.72
C GLY A 312 1.07 18.09 -3.52
N TYR A 313 0.47 18.15 -2.33
CA TYR A 313 1.22 18.09 -1.08
C TYR A 313 0.38 17.48 0.04
N TYR A 314 1.05 17.00 1.06
CA TYR A 314 0.45 16.77 2.37
C TYR A 314 1.45 17.06 3.49
N PHE A 315 0.89 17.35 4.67
CA PHE A 315 1.57 17.39 5.94
C PHE A 315 0.74 16.62 6.95
N GLN A 316 1.34 15.65 7.64
CA GLN A 316 0.70 14.77 8.59
C GLN A 316 1.50 14.68 9.88
N ALA A 317 0.80 14.70 11.01
CA ALA A 317 1.35 14.34 12.30
C ALA A 317 0.56 13.20 12.91
N SER A 318 1.25 12.29 13.59
CA SER A 318 0.62 11.23 14.40
C SER A 318 1.35 11.10 15.74
N TYR A 319 0.60 10.74 16.77
CA TYR A 319 1.10 10.62 18.13
C TYR A 319 0.50 9.41 18.84
N MET A 320 1.38 8.54 19.36
CA MET A 320 0.96 7.41 20.19
C MET A 320 0.72 7.91 21.62
N LEU A 321 -0.53 7.92 22.05
CA LEU A 321 -0.95 8.43 23.38
C LEU A 321 -0.44 7.55 24.52
N THR A 322 -0.21 6.29 24.23
CA THR A 322 0.22 5.25 25.18
C THR A 322 1.73 5.10 25.29
N GLY A 323 2.51 5.85 24.45
CA GLY A 323 3.95 6.01 24.64
C GLY A 323 4.82 5.22 23.67
N GLU A 324 4.25 4.37 22.80
CA GLU A 324 4.99 3.60 21.80
C GLU A 324 5.61 4.50 20.73
N SER A 325 6.58 3.95 19.99
CA SER A 325 7.24 4.63 18.88
C SER A 325 7.08 3.85 17.60
N LYS A 326 6.82 4.54 16.48
CA LYS A 326 6.82 3.93 15.14
C LYS A 326 8.19 3.32 14.86
N SER A 327 8.24 2.19 14.17
CA SER A 327 9.49 1.61 13.72
C SER A 327 9.83 2.09 12.30
N TYR A 328 11.13 2.19 11.99
CA TYR A 328 11.59 2.60 10.65
C TYR A 328 12.30 1.45 9.94
N SER A 329 11.87 1.15 8.71
CA SER A 329 12.50 0.15 7.85
C SER A 329 13.55 0.81 6.96
N LYS A 330 14.83 0.62 7.29
CA LYS A 330 15.98 1.18 6.56
C LYS A 330 16.03 0.70 5.11
N GLY A 331 15.82 -0.60 4.87
CA GLY A 331 15.81 -1.19 3.52
C GLY A 331 14.67 -0.72 2.62
N SER A 332 13.52 -0.33 3.20
CA SER A 332 12.37 0.20 2.44
C SER A 332 12.24 1.72 2.54
N ALA A 333 13.00 2.37 3.42
CA ALA A 333 12.97 3.80 3.74
C ALA A 333 11.52 4.30 3.99
N ARG A 334 10.86 3.68 5.01
CA ARG A 334 9.47 4.00 5.39
C ARG A 334 9.22 3.68 6.86
N PHE A 335 8.17 4.31 7.41
CA PHE A 335 7.72 4.03 8.76
C PHE A 335 6.71 2.87 8.78
N ASN A 336 6.74 2.12 9.87
CA ASN A 336 5.80 1.06 10.20
C ASN A 336 5.13 1.38 11.54
N GLN A 337 4.07 0.63 11.91
CA GLN A 337 3.51 0.72 13.25
C GLN A 337 4.54 0.31 14.32
N PRO A 338 4.32 0.62 15.61
CA PRO A 338 5.15 0.13 16.69
C PRO A 338 5.22 -1.39 16.70
N LYS A 339 6.36 -1.95 17.12
CA LYS A 339 6.52 -3.40 17.29
C LYS A 339 5.90 -3.83 18.62
N GLY A 340 5.21 -4.98 18.60
CA GLY A 340 4.59 -5.54 19.81
C GLY A 340 3.56 -4.60 20.45
N VAL A 341 2.89 -3.78 19.62
CA VAL A 341 1.86 -2.85 20.08
C VAL A 341 0.63 -3.63 20.57
N GLU A 342 0.16 -3.30 21.77
CA GLU A 342 -1.01 -3.92 22.41
C GLU A 342 -1.70 -2.85 23.28
N ASP A 343 -3.03 -2.82 23.27
CA ASP A 343 -3.87 -1.90 24.06
C ASP A 343 -3.44 -0.43 23.92
N ALA A 344 -3.16 0.02 22.67
CA ALA A 344 -2.54 1.31 22.41
C ALA A 344 -3.42 2.24 21.59
N TRP A 345 -3.25 3.55 21.79
CA TRP A 345 -4.00 4.59 21.13
C TRP A 345 -3.10 5.51 20.31
N GLU A 346 -3.48 5.76 19.06
CA GLU A 346 -2.85 6.72 18.17
C GLU A 346 -3.85 7.76 17.72
N ILE A 347 -3.46 9.03 17.78
CA ILE A 347 -4.17 10.13 17.11
C ILE A 347 -3.35 10.63 15.93
N ALA A 348 -4.03 11.05 14.87
CA ALA A 348 -3.37 11.62 13.70
C ALA A 348 -4.21 12.73 13.07
N ALA A 349 -3.51 13.70 12.45
CA ALA A 349 -4.14 14.72 11.63
C ALA A 349 -3.31 14.99 10.38
N ARG A 350 -4.00 15.35 9.29
CA ARG A 350 -3.38 15.66 7.99
C ARG A 350 -4.09 16.81 7.32
N VAL A 351 -3.31 17.71 6.72
CA VAL A 351 -3.75 18.65 5.69
C VAL A 351 -3.15 18.19 4.37
N SER A 352 -3.94 18.22 3.30
CA SER A 352 -3.49 17.81 1.97
C SER A 352 -4.14 18.61 0.87
N SER A 353 -3.51 18.64 -0.29
CA SER A 353 -4.07 19.20 -1.51
C SER A 353 -3.59 18.37 -2.69
N MET A 354 -4.48 18.20 -3.67
CA MET A 354 -4.12 17.77 -5.01
C MET A 354 -4.81 18.72 -5.98
N ASP A 355 -4.00 19.35 -6.82
CA ASP A 355 -4.39 20.32 -7.82
C ASP A 355 -4.25 19.70 -9.21
N ALA A 356 -5.35 19.57 -9.91
CA ALA A 356 -5.43 19.08 -11.28
C ALA A 356 -6.13 20.12 -12.18
N THR A 357 -5.96 21.43 -11.87
CA THR A 357 -6.53 22.52 -12.66
C THR A 357 -5.57 22.98 -13.75
N SER A 358 -6.13 23.34 -14.89
CA SER A 358 -5.55 24.21 -15.91
C SER A 358 -6.23 25.59 -15.85
N GLU A 359 -5.96 26.45 -16.82
CA GLU A 359 -6.66 27.73 -16.95
C GLU A 359 -8.15 27.57 -17.24
N PHE A 360 -8.55 26.48 -17.92
CA PHE A 360 -9.89 26.32 -18.49
C PHE A 360 -10.73 25.22 -17.82
N GLN A 361 -10.11 24.21 -17.24
CA GLN A 361 -10.77 23.01 -16.73
C GLN A 361 -10.04 22.43 -15.53
N GLY A 362 -10.66 21.41 -14.96
CA GLY A 362 -10.07 20.66 -13.86
C GLY A 362 -10.46 21.19 -12.48
N THR A 363 -10.19 20.35 -11.47
CA THR A 363 -10.50 20.65 -10.08
C THR A 363 -9.30 20.43 -9.17
N ARG A 364 -9.31 21.18 -8.07
CA ARG A 364 -8.42 21.03 -6.92
C ARG A 364 -9.24 20.63 -5.71
N ALA A 365 -8.78 19.61 -4.98
CA ALA A 365 -9.33 19.30 -3.68
C ALA A 365 -8.31 19.62 -2.58
N LYS A 366 -8.76 20.32 -1.52
CA LYS A 366 -8.04 20.51 -0.27
C LYS A 366 -8.76 19.77 0.82
N SER A 367 -8.05 18.89 1.55
CA SER A 367 -8.65 18.06 2.58
C SER A 367 -7.97 18.28 3.93
N PHE A 368 -8.78 18.24 4.98
CA PHE A 368 -8.34 18.09 6.36
C PHE A 368 -8.90 16.75 6.88
N THR A 369 -8.01 15.90 7.37
CA THR A 369 -8.37 14.60 7.95
C THR A 369 -7.83 14.53 9.37
N ALA A 370 -8.67 14.15 10.31
CA ALA A 370 -8.27 13.84 11.68
C ALA A 370 -8.82 12.46 12.06
N GLY A 371 -8.07 11.71 12.86
CA GLY A 371 -8.47 10.35 13.21
C GLY A 371 -7.86 9.84 14.49
N VAL A 372 -8.47 8.77 14.99
CA VAL A 372 -8.02 7.98 16.13
C VAL A 372 -7.98 6.51 15.74
N SER A 373 -6.94 5.83 16.19
CA SER A 373 -6.77 4.39 16.02
C SER A 373 -6.56 3.74 17.38
N TYR A 374 -7.25 2.65 17.62
CA TYR A 374 -7.06 1.78 18.76
C TYR A 374 -6.46 0.45 18.29
N TYR A 375 -5.27 0.14 18.77
CA TYR A 375 -4.58 -1.12 18.52
C TYR A 375 -4.95 -2.09 19.64
N ILE A 376 -5.76 -3.10 19.31
CA ILE A 376 -6.07 -4.20 20.25
C ILE A 376 -4.80 -5.01 20.46
N ASP A 377 -4.10 -5.31 19.35
CA ASP A 377 -2.78 -5.93 19.32
C ASP A 377 -2.04 -5.51 18.02
N GLU A 378 -0.86 -6.07 17.74
CA GLU A 378 -0.08 -5.75 16.55
C GLU A 378 -0.75 -6.15 15.23
N ASN A 379 -1.76 -7.01 15.28
CA ASN A 379 -2.48 -7.54 14.12
C ASN A 379 -3.89 -6.95 13.96
N THR A 380 -4.47 -6.43 15.06
CA THR A 380 -5.88 -6.01 15.10
C THR A 380 -6.01 -4.55 15.52
N LYS A 381 -6.67 -3.73 14.71
CA LYS A 381 -6.98 -2.35 15.10
C LYS A 381 -8.32 -1.86 14.56
N ILE A 382 -8.88 -0.89 15.26
CA ILE A 382 -10.07 -0.13 14.86
C ILE A 382 -9.64 1.31 14.63
N MET A 383 -10.09 1.91 13.52
CA MET A 383 -9.75 3.29 13.15
C MET A 383 -11.03 4.08 12.89
N LEU A 384 -11.04 5.34 13.31
CA LEU A 384 -12.13 6.29 13.02
C LEU A 384 -11.52 7.60 12.54
N ASN A 385 -11.95 8.07 11.36
CA ASN A 385 -11.52 9.35 10.78
C ASN A 385 -12.71 10.27 10.50
N GLY A 386 -12.53 11.56 10.72
CA GLY A 386 -13.33 12.63 10.13
C GLY A 386 -12.54 13.29 9.00
N VAL A 387 -13.21 13.52 7.87
CA VAL A 387 -12.62 14.17 6.68
C VAL A 387 -13.50 15.34 6.28
N HIS A 388 -12.89 16.50 6.02
CA HIS A 388 -13.51 17.65 5.40
C HIS A 388 -12.73 18.02 4.15
N SER A 389 -13.41 18.16 3.01
CA SER A 389 -12.78 18.55 1.73
C SER A 389 -13.49 19.73 1.09
N LYS A 390 -12.70 20.58 0.43
CA LYS A 390 -13.17 21.69 -0.41
C LYS A 390 -12.66 21.49 -1.83
N VAL A 391 -13.57 21.69 -2.79
CA VAL A 391 -13.30 21.64 -4.22
C VAL A 391 -13.27 23.05 -4.78
N SER A 392 -12.36 23.31 -5.69
CA SER A 392 -12.20 24.58 -6.40
C SER A 392 -11.54 24.38 -7.76
N GLY A 393 -11.66 25.35 -8.64
CA GLY A 393 -11.07 25.31 -9.98
C GLY A 393 -12.13 25.54 -11.07
N PRO A 394 -11.72 25.73 -12.33
CA PRO A 394 -12.64 26.03 -13.44
C PRO A 394 -13.69 24.94 -13.66
N GLY A 395 -13.34 23.67 -13.38
CA GLY A 395 -14.24 22.53 -13.56
C GLY A 395 -15.16 22.23 -12.38
N THR A 396 -15.16 23.07 -11.31
CA THR A 396 -15.87 22.78 -10.07
C THR A 396 -17.39 22.64 -10.30
N GLU A 397 -18.01 23.61 -11.00
CA GLU A 397 -19.43 23.59 -11.28
C GLU A 397 -19.84 22.34 -12.10
N ALA A 398 -19.01 21.96 -13.07
CA ALA A 398 -19.27 20.77 -13.90
C ALA A 398 -19.13 19.45 -13.11
N LEU A 399 -18.28 19.41 -12.06
CA LEU A 399 -18.04 18.20 -11.30
C LEU A 399 -18.99 18.03 -10.12
N VAL A 400 -19.25 19.11 -9.38
CA VAL A 400 -19.97 19.06 -8.08
C VAL A 400 -21.13 20.07 -7.98
N GLY A 401 -21.40 20.86 -9.03
CA GLY A 401 -22.42 21.89 -9.00
C GLY A 401 -22.15 22.90 -7.88
N ASP A 402 -23.18 23.19 -7.07
CA ASP A 402 -23.10 24.09 -5.93
C ASP A 402 -22.42 23.46 -4.69
N GLU A 403 -22.22 22.13 -4.69
CA GLU A 403 -21.68 21.36 -3.56
C GLU A 403 -20.15 21.44 -3.50
N THR A 404 -19.60 22.61 -3.20
CA THR A 404 -18.15 22.87 -3.24
C THR A 404 -17.39 22.36 -2.02
N SER A 405 -18.08 21.77 -1.03
CA SER A 405 -17.45 21.14 0.14
C SER A 405 -18.21 19.89 0.56
N GLY A 406 -17.50 18.95 1.15
CA GLY A 406 -18.08 17.70 1.65
C GLY A 406 -17.41 17.24 2.93
N ASN A 407 -18.16 16.48 3.72
CA ASN A 407 -17.68 15.85 4.93
C ASN A 407 -17.81 14.34 4.83
N ALA A 408 -16.98 13.63 5.56
CA ALA A 408 -17.12 12.19 5.73
C ALA A 408 -16.64 11.75 7.12
N ILE A 409 -17.32 10.73 7.64
CA ILE A 409 -16.86 9.95 8.78
C ILE A 409 -16.60 8.55 8.25
N THR A 410 -15.39 8.04 8.46
CA THR A 410 -14.98 6.73 8.00
C THR A 410 -14.52 5.90 9.19
N MET A 411 -14.92 4.64 9.23
CA MET A 411 -14.49 3.66 10.23
C MET A 411 -13.88 2.46 9.52
N ARG A 412 -12.77 1.92 10.06
CA ARG A 412 -12.14 0.69 9.57
C ARG A 412 -11.93 -0.29 10.70
N PHE A 413 -12.35 -1.53 10.47
CA PHE A 413 -11.85 -2.68 11.18
C PHE A 413 -10.71 -3.30 10.38
N HIS A 414 -9.58 -3.57 11.05
CA HIS A 414 -8.39 -4.15 10.44
C HIS A 414 -7.92 -5.37 11.22
N TYR A 415 -7.65 -6.46 10.48
CA TYR A 415 -7.03 -7.67 11.00
C TYR A 415 -6.03 -8.24 10.00
N ASP A 416 -4.81 -8.57 10.47
CA ASP A 416 -3.83 -9.34 9.70
C ASP A 416 -3.30 -10.54 10.50
N PHE A 417 -2.91 -11.59 9.79
CA PHE A 417 -2.47 -12.84 10.39
C PHE A 417 -1.28 -13.44 9.64
#